data_5d307c50eb86827215b44d8b8aca6dc1
#
_entry.id   5d307c50eb86827215b44d8b8aca6dc1
#
_cell.length_a   1.000
_cell.length_b   1.000
_cell.length_c   1.000
_cell.angle_alpha   90.00
_cell.angle_beta   90.00
_cell.angle_gamma   90.00
#
_symmetry.space_group_name_H-M   'P 1'
#
loop_
_entity.id
_entity.type
_entity.pdbx_description
1 polymer ?
#
loop_
_entity_poly.entity_id
_entity_poly.type
_entity_poly.pdbx_seq_one_letter_code
_entity_poly.pdbx_strand_id
1 'polypeptide(L)'
;MIIVGGSYREVCAYPEWDRIYGSGGRAAVAVSGLSPGSVLHTYAYSGWAADVRATMASFGVRAEVVEIAEELVFEYYHPLSKELVPLASAGLPRIAVSGDVVLSFGMLEGPATVVAGRAVHDPQSDSREAAFSASGSRAGELAYVVRDYMLSAADPSQEAMDAATRIMADEGAAVVVARHAIGGASVYVGDTKPRLVPAYISDTWFKIGSGDVFCAAFAHYWGERRLDPVEAADLASRSVAHFNDGHRLPLPAPHALGALVPQPDTAHGGRVFLSGPAATLPQRWLLDQARWWLTGLGSEVFSPFHEYGERLAVSAGPALAGLRDCTAVLALADGGDPGTSAVIGHARAVGVPVVVLAEAVAATDLAMHAGMSCEIARDFTSALYRAHLAGMR
;
A
#
# COMPACT_ATOMS: atom_id res chain seq x y z
N MET A 1 23.88 -1.99 -4.25
CA MET A 1 22.75 -2.40 -5.13
C MET A 1 22.50 -1.34 -6.21
N ILE A 2 22.08 -1.74 -7.39
CA ILE A 2 21.57 -0.84 -8.42
C ILE A 2 20.04 -0.83 -8.34
N ILE A 3 19.44 0.35 -8.44
CA ILE A 3 17.99 0.53 -8.46
C ILE A 3 17.61 1.20 -9.78
N VAL A 4 16.64 0.65 -10.48
CA VAL A 4 16.09 1.18 -11.74
C VAL A 4 14.60 1.42 -11.55
N GLY A 5 14.18 2.67 -11.64
CA GLY A 5 12.78 3.04 -11.42
C GLY A 5 12.55 4.54 -11.62
N GLY A 6 11.32 4.96 -11.80
CA GLY A 6 10.96 6.35 -12.05
C GLY A 6 11.19 7.27 -10.86
N SER A 7 11.44 8.56 -11.17
CA SER A 7 11.42 9.66 -10.21
C SER A 7 10.41 10.70 -10.67
N TYR A 8 9.24 10.67 -10.09
CA TYR A 8 8.10 11.51 -10.42
C TYR A 8 7.51 12.16 -9.17
N ARG A 9 6.68 13.18 -9.38
CA ARG A 9 5.96 13.86 -8.30
C ARG A 9 4.72 13.09 -7.90
N GLU A 10 4.49 13.00 -6.62
CA GLU A 10 3.30 12.38 -6.03
C GLU A 10 2.61 13.40 -5.15
N VAL A 11 1.34 13.62 -5.42
CA VAL A 11 0.50 14.56 -4.67
C VAL A 11 -0.68 13.78 -4.09
N CYS A 12 -0.91 13.91 -2.78
CA CYS A 12 -2.10 13.38 -2.12
C CYS A 12 -2.82 14.52 -1.41
N ALA A 13 -4.14 14.60 -1.63
CA ALA A 13 -4.93 15.66 -1.05
C ALA A 13 -5.04 15.51 0.48
N TYR A 14 -5.23 14.26 0.97
CA TYR A 14 -5.27 14.01 2.41
C TYR A 14 -4.92 12.54 2.77
N PRO A 15 -3.99 12.28 3.71
CA PRO A 15 -3.14 13.29 4.37
C PRO A 15 -2.28 14.03 3.35
N GLU A 16 -1.98 15.30 3.60
CA GLU A 16 -1.24 16.15 2.67
C GLU A 16 0.14 15.57 2.38
N TRP A 17 0.39 15.32 1.10
CA TRP A 17 1.65 14.78 0.61
C TRP A 17 1.99 15.42 -0.72
N ASP A 18 3.19 15.93 -0.85
CA ASP A 18 3.73 16.47 -2.10
C ASP A 18 5.24 16.24 -2.10
N ARG A 19 5.68 15.25 -2.86
CA ARG A 19 7.10 14.84 -2.92
C ARG A 19 7.48 14.35 -4.30
N ILE A 20 8.75 14.53 -4.62
CA ILE A 20 9.39 13.99 -5.82
C ILE A 20 10.20 12.77 -5.40
N TYR A 21 9.55 11.62 -5.37
CA TYR A 21 10.20 10.34 -5.09
C TYR A 21 10.06 9.37 -6.26
N GLY A 22 8.84 9.03 -6.63
CA GLY A 22 8.57 7.91 -7.50
C GLY A 22 9.00 6.58 -6.90
N SER A 23 8.81 5.49 -7.64
CA SER A 23 9.15 4.14 -7.19
C SER A 23 10.66 3.96 -6.97
N GLY A 24 11.47 4.38 -7.95
CA GLY A 24 12.93 4.27 -7.89
C GLY A 24 13.55 5.14 -6.81
N GLY A 25 13.16 6.41 -6.74
CA GLY A 25 13.68 7.35 -5.75
C GLY A 25 13.34 6.94 -4.32
N ARG A 26 12.10 6.53 -4.07
CA ARG A 26 11.68 6.03 -2.75
C ARG A 26 12.43 4.76 -2.36
N ALA A 27 12.56 3.80 -3.27
CA ALA A 27 13.31 2.57 -3.02
C ALA A 27 14.77 2.86 -2.66
N ALA A 28 15.41 3.78 -3.38
CA ALA A 28 16.80 4.16 -3.14
C ALA A 28 16.99 4.80 -1.76
N VAL A 29 16.10 5.74 -1.38
CA VAL A 29 16.11 6.33 -0.04
C VAL A 29 15.82 5.28 1.04
N ALA A 30 14.86 4.38 0.80
CA ALA A 30 14.50 3.34 1.76
C ALA A 30 15.71 2.48 2.17
N VAL A 31 16.51 2.05 1.22
CA VAL A 31 17.67 1.17 1.52
C VAL A 31 18.99 1.90 1.71
N SER A 32 19.04 3.20 1.67
CA SER A 32 20.29 3.96 1.73
C SER A 32 21.14 3.65 2.97
N GLY A 33 20.51 3.42 4.12
CA GLY A 33 21.18 2.99 5.36
C GLY A 33 21.53 1.50 5.40
N LEU A 34 20.81 0.65 4.65
CA LEU A 34 21.01 -0.80 4.61
C LEU A 34 22.02 -1.22 3.53
N SER A 35 22.01 -0.52 2.41
CA SER A 35 22.84 -0.78 1.21
C SER A 35 23.62 0.47 0.82
N PRO A 36 24.62 0.89 1.63
CA PRO A 36 25.40 2.08 1.35
C PRO A 36 26.12 1.97 0.00
N GLY A 37 26.18 3.09 -0.73
CA GLY A 37 26.75 3.12 -2.07
C GLY A 37 25.81 2.61 -3.17
N SER A 38 24.52 2.46 -2.90
CA SER A 38 23.52 2.18 -3.94
C SER A 38 23.46 3.29 -4.98
N VAL A 39 23.12 2.90 -6.22
CA VAL A 39 23.01 3.80 -7.37
C VAL A 39 21.59 3.73 -7.91
N LEU A 40 20.95 4.88 -8.06
CA LEU A 40 19.65 5.02 -8.72
C LEU A 40 19.85 5.39 -10.19
N HIS A 41 19.30 4.59 -11.10
CA HIS A 41 19.14 4.94 -12.50
C HIS A 41 17.66 5.26 -12.74
N THR A 42 17.36 6.48 -13.21
CA THR A 42 15.99 6.97 -13.25
C THR A 42 15.75 7.92 -14.42
N TYR A 43 14.49 8.02 -14.84
CA TYR A 43 14.01 9.16 -15.60
C TYR A 43 13.45 10.20 -14.64
N ALA A 44 13.65 11.49 -14.94
CA ALA A 44 13.01 12.58 -14.22
C ALA A 44 12.76 13.77 -15.11
N TYR A 45 11.68 14.49 -14.88
CA TYR A 45 11.41 15.76 -15.56
C TYR A 45 12.57 16.73 -15.36
N SER A 46 13.01 17.39 -16.44
CA SER A 46 14.17 18.29 -16.43
C SER A 46 14.04 19.43 -15.42
N GLY A 47 12.80 19.88 -15.14
CA GLY A 47 12.54 20.95 -14.19
C GLY A 47 12.86 20.63 -12.73
N TRP A 48 12.94 19.36 -12.35
CA TRP A 48 13.33 18.93 -10.99
C TRP A 48 14.45 17.87 -10.94
N ALA A 49 15.10 17.61 -12.06
CA ALA A 49 16.20 16.63 -12.10
C ALA A 49 17.35 16.97 -11.14
N ALA A 50 17.61 18.27 -10.96
CA ALA A 50 18.59 18.75 -9.98
C ALA A 50 18.17 18.44 -8.53
N ASP A 51 16.89 18.58 -8.20
CA ASP A 51 16.34 18.29 -6.87
C ASP A 51 16.37 16.79 -6.60
N VAL A 52 16.10 15.93 -7.60
CA VAL A 52 16.27 14.47 -7.48
C VAL A 52 17.72 14.12 -7.14
N ARG A 53 18.70 14.68 -7.88
CA ARG A 53 20.12 14.44 -7.60
C ARG A 53 20.51 14.90 -6.19
N ALA A 54 20.07 16.10 -5.79
CA ALA A 54 20.37 16.66 -4.48
C ALA A 54 19.74 15.84 -3.35
N THR A 55 18.47 15.44 -3.52
CA THR A 55 17.76 14.59 -2.55
C THR A 55 18.47 13.26 -2.39
N MET A 56 18.79 12.56 -3.47
CA MET A 56 19.51 11.29 -3.42
C MET A 56 20.89 11.44 -2.76
N ALA A 57 21.62 12.50 -3.11
CA ALA A 57 22.94 12.79 -2.51
C ALA A 57 22.85 12.99 -1.00
N SER A 58 21.79 13.63 -0.48
CA SER A 58 21.58 13.82 0.96
C SER A 58 21.44 12.49 1.74
N PHE A 59 21.04 11.43 1.06
CA PHE A 59 20.99 10.06 1.59
C PHE A 59 22.20 9.20 1.21
N GLY A 60 23.23 9.80 0.60
CA GLY A 60 24.42 9.05 0.17
C GLY A 60 24.18 8.15 -1.05
N VAL A 61 23.11 8.37 -1.80
CA VAL A 61 22.78 7.66 -3.04
C VAL A 61 23.23 8.48 -4.25
N ARG A 62 23.93 7.85 -5.19
CA ARG A 62 24.24 8.45 -6.48
C ARG A 62 23.06 8.26 -7.43
N ALA A 63 22.57 9.34 -8.07
CA ALA A 63 21.51 9.29 -9.05
C ALA A 63 22.03 9.57 -10.46
N GLU A 64 21.84 8.61 -11.36
CA GLU A 64 22.06 8.70 -12.80
C GLU A 64 20.70 9.01 -13.46
N VAL A 65 20.48 10.28 -13.77
CA VAL A 65 19.18 10.80 -14.22
C VAL A 65 19.18 11.02 -15.71
N VAL A 66 18.28 10.36 -16.42
CA VAL A 66 17.90 10.68 -17.79
C VAL A 66 16.78 11.73 -17.71
N GLU A 67 17.08 12.93 -18.19
CA GLU A 67 16.12 14.04 -18.15
C GLU A 67 15.10 13.90 -19.27
N ILE A 68 13.82 14.10 -18.90
CA ILE A 68 12.69 14.09 -19.83
C ILE A 68 11.99 15.45 -19.83
N ALA A 69 11.29 15.76 -20.93
CA ALA A 69 10.62 17.04 -21.11
C ALA A 69 9.25 17.09 -20.39
N GLU A 70 8.64 15.94 -20.18
CA GLU A 70 7.30 15.82 -19.62
C GLU A 70 7.34 15.72 -18.10
N GLU A 71 6.45 16.47 -17.47
CA GLU A 71 6.21 16.41 -16.04
C GLU A 71 5.26 15.24 -15.73
N LEU A 72 5.75 14.25 -14.98
CA LEU A 72 4.94 13.15 -14.51
C LEU A 72 4.49 13.38 -13.06
N VAL A 73 3.19 13.52 -12.86
CA VAL A 73 2.57 13.72 -11.56
C VAL A 73 1.52 12.66 -11.34
N PHE A 74 1.63 11.94 -10.23
CA PHE A 74 0.60 11.02 -9.75
C PHE A 74 -0.22 11.73 -8.69
N GLU A 75 -1.51 11.89 -8.93
CA GLU A 75 -2.42 12.59 -8.04
C GLU A 75 -3.37 11.61 -7.36
N TYR A 76 -3.53 11.75 -6.04
CA TYR A 76 -4.38 10.94 -5.19
C TYR A 76 -5.28 11.82 -4.34
N TYR A 77 -6.55 11.45 -4.18
CA TYR A 77 -7.42 12.07 -3.18
C TYR A 77 -7.09 11.59 -1.76
N HIS A 78 -6.81 10.31 -1.63
CA HIS A 78 -6.34 9.64 -0.41
C HIS A 78 -5.46 8.44 -0.80
N PRO A 79 -4.65 7.88 0.09
CA PRO A 79 -3.66 6.85 -0.25
C PRO A 79 -4.20 5.56 -0.86
N LEU A 80 -5.51 5.30 -0.81
CA LEU A 80 -6.15 4.17 -1.48
C LEU A 80 -6.83 4.55 -2.80
N SER A 81 -7.01 5.84 -3.09
CA SER A 81 -7.66 6.23 -4.35
C SER A 81 -6.85 5.76 -5.56
N LYS A 82 -7.58 5.49 -6.64
CA LYS A 82 -6.91 5.23 -7.91
C LYS A 82 -6.20 6.52 -8.34
N GLU A 83 -4.94 6.39 -8.65
CA GLU A 83 -4.10 7.48 -9.17
C GLU A 83 -4.62 8.00 -10.51
N LEU A 84 -4.55 9.30 -10.70
CA LEU A 84 -4.63 9.91 -12.02
C LEU A 84 -3.24 9.82 -12.64
N VAL A 85 -3.10 8.98 -13.66
CA VAL A 85 -1.81 8.69 -14.31
C VAL A 85 -1.69 9.53 -15.57
N PRO A 86 -0.58 10.27 -15.72
CA PRO A 86 -0.32 11.01 -16.96
C PRO A 86 -0.03 10.06 -18.13
N LEU A 87 -0.18 10.57 -19.36
CA LEU A 87 0.19 9.82 -20.56
C LEU A 87 1.70 9.65 -20.64
N ALA A 88 2.14 8.43 -20.93
CA ALA A 88 3.56 8.14 -21.09
C ALA A 88 4.14 8.77 -22.36
N SER A 89 5.39 9.21 -22.27
CA SER A 89 6.16 9.70 -23.42
C SER A 89 6.69 8.55 -24.27
N ALA A 90 6.84 8.76 -25.56
CA ALA A 90 7.41 7.78 -26.48
C ALA A 90 8.81 8.22 -26.97
N GLY A 91 9.67 7.23 -27.27
CA GLY A 91 10.94 7.47 -27.95
C GLY A 91 12.11 7.92 -27.07
N LEU A 92 12.03 7.73 -25.76
CA LEU A 92 13.12 8.07 -24.83
C LEU A 92 14.31 7.08 -24.92
N PRO A 93 15.54 7.56 -24.65
CA PRO A 93 16.71 6.69 -24.61
C PRO A 93 16.58 5.65 -23.50
N ARG A 94 16.92 4.40 -23.83
CA ARG A 94 16.81 3.26 -22.90
C ARG A 94 17.86 3.33 -21.78
N ILE A 95 17.45 3.19 -20.55
CA ILE A 95 18.36 2.92 -19.43
C ILE A 95 18.86 1.48 -19.53
N ALA A 96 20.18 1.28 -19.57
CA ALA A 96 20.79 -0.04 -19.57
C ALA A 96 21.76 -0.19 -18.38
N VAL A 97 21.53 -1.20 -17.55
CA VAL A 97 22.33 -1.43 -16.36
C VAL A 97 22.81 -2.88 -16.25
N SER A 98 23.99 -3.06 -15.64
CA SER A 98 24.52 -4.38 -15.31
C SER A 98 25.12 -4.37 -13.91
N GLY A 99 24.82 -5.40 -13.10
CA GLY A 99 25.32 -5.48 -11.73
C GLY A 99 25.01 -6.80 -11.05
N ASP A 100 25.59 -7.01 -9.87
CA ASP A 100 25.37 -8.23 -9.09
C ASP A 100 23.93 -8.32 -8.57
N VAL A 101 23.43 -7.21 -7.98
CA VAL A 101 22.06 -7.12 -7.47
C VAL A 101 21.38 -5.87 -8.03
N VAL A 102 20.23 -6.07 -8.68
CA VAL A 102 19.43 -5.01 -9.28
C VAL A 102 17.98 -5.12 -8.82
N LEU A 103 17.46 -4.03 -8.28
CA LEU A 103 16.02 -3.81 -8.12
C LEU A 103 15.50 -3.02 -9.32
N SER A 104 14.47 -3.51 -9.99
CA SER A 104 13.88 -2.83 -11.14
C SER A 104 12.37 -2.71 -11.02
N PHE A 105 11.86 -1.56 -11.41
CA PHE A 105 10.44 -1.28 -11.50
C PHE A 105 10.00 -1.10 -12.94
N GLY A 106 8.78 -1.51 -13.26
CA GLY A 106 8.11 -1.05 -14.48
C GLY A 106 7.98 0.46 -14.46
N MET A 107 8.29 1.11 -15.58
CA MET A 107 8.29 2.57 -15.69
C MET A 107 7.39 3.03 -16.83
N LEU A 108 6.61 4.07 -16.58
CA LEU A 108 5.85 4.78 -17.61
C LEU A 108 6.74 5.77 -18.38
N GLU A 109 7.77 6.26 -17.72
CA GLU A 109 8.67 7.30 -18.25
C GLU A 109 9.49 6.82 -19.45
N GLY A 110 9.96 5.59 -19.43
CA GLY A 110 10.78 5.08 -20.50
C GLY A 110 11.28 3.65 -20.26
N PRO A 111 11.91 3.04 -21.27
CA PRO A 111 12.34 1.65 -21.22
C PRO A 111 13.65 1.47 -20.46
N ALA A 112 13.76 0.33 -19.76
CA ALA A 112 15.02 -0.11 -19.17
C ALA A 112 15.36 -1.53 -19.58
N THR A 113 16.67 -1.87 -19.57
CA THR A 113 17.17 -3.24 -19.72
C THR A 113 18.17 -3.54 -18.59
N VAL A 114 17.94 -4.64 -17.93
CA VAL A 114 18.72 -5.08 -16.76
C VAL A 114 19.45 -6.38 -17.06
N VAL A 115 20.74 -6.44 -16.75
CA VAL A 115 21.53 -7.67 -16.70
C VAL A 115 22.08 -7.84 -15.30
N ALA A 116 21.65 -8.88 -14.58
CA ALA A 116 21.98 -9.01 -13.17
C ALA A 116 22.42 -10.43 -12.78
N GLY A 117 23.24 -10.54 -11.73
CA GLY A 117 23.41 -11.81 -11.01
C GLY A 117 22.12 -12.21 -10.32
N ARG A 118 21.54 -11.29 -9.53
CA ARG A 118 20.20 -11.37 -8.94
C ARG A 118 19.38 -10.13 -9.29
N ALA A 119 18.12 -10.32 -9.64
CA ALA A 119 17.21 -9.22 -9.86
C ALA A 119 15.93 -9.40 -9.03
N VAL A 120 15.41 -8.29 -8.52
CA VAL A 120 14.02 -8.17 -8.04
C VAL A 120 13.29 -7.26 -8.99
N HIS A 121 12.17 -7.70 -9.52
CA HIS A 121 11.36 -6.92 -10.45
C HIS A 121 9.93 -6.76 -9.95
N ASP A 122 9.46 -5.51 -9.90
CA ASP A 122 8.05 -5.15 -9.73
C ASP A 122 7.56 -4.52 -11.03
N PRO A 123 6.69 -5.18 -11.82
CA PRO A 123 6.23 -4.67 -13.10
C PRO A 123 5.34 -3.43 -12.95
N GLN A 124 4.78 -3.17 -11.77
CA GLN A 124 3.84 -2.10 -11.43
C GLN A 124 2.54 -2.08 -12.25
N SER A 125 2.46 -2.89 -13.28
CA SER A 125 1.35 -3.05 -14.21
C SER A 125 1.24 -4.51 -14.62
N ASP A 126 0.05 -4.93 -15.04
CA ASP A 126 -0.23 -6.25 -15.64
C ASP A 126 -0.01 -6.28 -17.15
N SER A 127 0.46 -5.17 -17.74
CA SER A 127 0.77 -5.10 -19.16
C SER A 127 1.95 -5.99 -19.52
N ARG A 128 1.88 -6.59 -20.71
CA ARG A 128 2.96 -7.45 -21.23
C ARG A 128 4.28 -6.71 -21.42
N GLU A 129 4.22 -5.42 -21.70
CA GLU A 129 5.38 -4.54 -21.87
C GLU A 129 6.13 -4.29 -20.57
N ALA A 130 5.44 -4.41 -19.42
CA ALA A 130 6.03 -4.27 -18.09
C ALA A 130 6.77 -5.53 -17.63
N ALA A 131 6.65 -6.66 -18.33
CA ALA A 131 7.34 -7.89 -18.00
C ALA A 131 8.86 -7.74 -18.10
N PHE A 132 9.59 -8.40 -17.21
CA PHE A 132 11.06 -8.30 -17.14
C PHE A 132 11.72 -8.77 -18.44
N SER A 133 11.28 -9.93 -18.95
CA SER A 133 11.80 -10.52 -20.19
C SER A 133 11.48 -9.68 -21.43
N ALA A 134 10.32 -9.00 -21.47
CA ALA A 134 9.89 -8.17 -22.61
C ALA A 134 10.83 -7.00 -22.89
N SER A 135 11.50 -6.50 -21.87
CA SER A 135 12.51 -5.44 -22.01
C SER A 135 13.87 -5.93 -22.54
N GLY A 136 14.06 -7.25 -22.72
CA GLY A 136 15.34 -7.87 -23.01
C GLY A 136 16.24 -8.03 -21.75
N SER A 137 15.67 -7.85 -20.57
CA SER A 137 16.36 -8.03 -19.30
C SER A 137 16.65 -9.50 -19.01
N ARG A 138 17.69 -9.76 -18.22
CA ARG A 138 18.15 -11.11 -17.83
C ARG A 138 18.74 -11.09 -16.43
N ALA A 139 18.49 -12.14 -15.67
CA ALA A 139 19.10 -12.35 -14.36
C ALA A 139 19.52 -13.82 -14.19
N GLY A 140 20.57 -14.06 -13.40
CA GLY A 140 20.92 -15.43 -12.98
C GLY A 140 19.87 -15.99 -12.03
N GLU A 141 19.37 -15.19 -11.11
CA GLU A 141 18.22 -15.49 -10.27
C GLU A 141 17.26 -14.28 -10.28
N LEU A 142 15.98 -14.52 -10.63
CA LEU A 142 14.95 -13.49 -10.66
C LEU A 142 13.92 -13.73 -9.56
N ALA A 143 13.61 -12.70 -8.78
CA ALA A 143 12.40 -12.63 -7.96
C ALA A 143 11.41 -11.64 -8.58
N TYR A 144 10.17 -12.08 -8.76
CA TYR A 144 9.10 -11.31 -9.36
C TYR A 144 8.09 -10.90 -8.28
N VAL A 145 7.93 -9.61 -8.03
CA VAL A 145 7.06 -9.10 -6.97
C VAL A 145 5.83 -8.48 -7.60
N VAL A 146 4.66 -8.97 -7.24
CA VAL A 146 3.38 -8.55 -7.82
C VAL A 146 2.39 -8.14 -6.74
N ARG A 147 1.30 -7.49 -7.11
CA ARG A 147 0.09 -7.36 -6.28
C ARG A 147 -0.77 -8.60 -6.44
N ASP A 148 -1.45 -9.03 -5.39
CA ASP A 148 -2.24 -10.27 -5.35
C ASP A 148 -3.31 -10.34 -6.45
N TYR A 149 -4.00 -9.24 -6.76
CA TYR A 149 -4.99 -9.20 -7.83
C TYR A 149 -4.42 -9.56 -9.23
N MET A 150 -3.11 -9.43 -9.41
CA MET A 150 -2.43 -9.85 -10.67
C MET A 150 -2.31 -11.37 -10.79
N LEU A 151 -2.51 -12.09 -9.68
CA LEU A 151 -2.48 -13.56 -9.67
C LEU A 151 -3.86 -14.19 -9.74
N SER A 152 -4.92 -13.51 -9.35
CA SER A 152 -6.24 -14.14 -9.25
C SER A 152 -7.38 -13.21 -9.63
N ALA A 153 -8.33 -13.72 -10.40
CA ALA A 153 -9.57 -13.03 -10.76
C ALA A 153 -10.82 -13.57 -10.04
N ALA A 154 -10.87 -14.83 -9.58
CA ALA A 154 -12.10 -15.44 -9.07
C ALA A 154 -11.95 -16.51 -7.97
N ASP A 155 -10.87 -17.30 -7.90
CA ASP A 155 -10.62 -18.27 -6.83
C ASP A 155 -9.19 -18.13 -6.29
N PRO A 156 -9.04 -17.71 -5.02
CA PRO A 156 -7.76 -17.22 -4.54
C PRO A 156 -6.64 -18.26 -4.41
N SER A 157 -6.94 -19.55 -4.24
CA SER A 157 -5.90 -20.52 -3.84
C SER A 157 -5.23 -21.25 -5.00
N GLN A 158 -5.98 -21.85 -5.91
CA GLN A 158 -5.42 -22.64 -7.01
C GLN A 158 -5.04 -21.73 -8.18
N GLU A 159 -5.88 -20.74 -8.52
CA GLU A 159 -5.59 -19.82 -9.62
C GLU A 159 -4.35 -18.95 -9.33
N ALA A 160 -4.14 -18.55 -8.09
CA ALA A 160 -2.94 -17.81 -7.69
C ALA A 160 -1.67 -18.67 -7.81
N MET A 161 -1.74 -19.95 -7.45
CA MET A 161 -0.64 -20.89 -7.64
C MET A 161 -0.32 -21.09 -9.14
N ASP A 162 -1.36 -21.30 -9.95
CA ASP A 162 -1.19 -21.50 -11.39
C ASP A 162 -0.63 -20.25 -12.08
N ALA A 163 -1.07 -19.05 -11.62
CA ALA A 163 -0.54 -17.77 -12.11
C ALA A 163 0.91 -17.56 -11.69
N ALA A 164 1.27 -17.84 -10.45
CA ALA A 164 2.67 -17.77 -9.99
C ALA A 164 3.56 -18.74 -10.76
N THR A 165 3.07 -19.97 -11.02
CA THR A 165 3.78 -20.97 -11.84
C THR A 165 3.98 -20.50 -13.27
N ARG A 166 2.97 -19.85 -13.88
CA ARG A 166 3.12 -19.23 -15.22
C ARG A 166 4.19 -18.13 -15.21
N ILE A 167 4.17 -17.23 -14.24
CA ILE A 167 5.20 -16.18 -14.12
C ILE A 167 6.61 -16.80 -13.98
N MET A 168 6.75 -17.86 -13.17
CA MET A 168 8.03 -18.57 -13.04
C MET A 168 8.49 -19.15 -14.38
N ALA A 169 7.59 -19.74 -15.15
CA ALA A 169 7.91 -20.33 -16.44
C ALA A 169 8.22 -19.26 -17.50
N ASP A 170 7.39 -18.23 -17.60
CA ASP A 170 7.48 -17.22 -18.66
C ASP A 170 8.66 -16.25 -18.44
N GLU A 171 8.94 -15.87 -17.18
CA GLU A 171 9.98 -14.92 -16.82
C GLU A 171 11.27 -15.58 -16.34
N GLY A 172 11.28 -16.89 -16.12
CA GLY A 172 12.41 -17.60 -15.51
C GLY A 172 12.61 -17.21 -14.03
N ALA A 173 11.52 -16.84 -13.34
CA ALA A 173 11.61 -16.40 -11.96
C ALA A 173 11.81 -17.59 -11.00
N ALA A 174 12.83 -17.48 -10.12
CA ALA A 174 13.07 -18.45 -9.06
C ALA A 174 12.09 -18.26 -7.88
N VAL A 175 11.58 -17.04 -7.70
CA VAL A 175 10.68 -16.64 -6.62
C VAL A 175 9.59 -15.72 -7.18
N VAL A 176 8.34 -15.96 -6.79
CA VAL A 176 7.25 -14.99 -6.98
C VAL A 176 6.73 -14.59 -5.61
N VAL A 177 6.60 -13.29 -5.38
CA VAL A 177 6.05 -12.73 -4.14
C VAL A 177 4.79 -11.93 -4.48
N ALA A 178 3.64 -12.41 -4.01
CA ALA A 178 2.37 -11.70 -4.14
C ALA A 178 2.09 -10.88 -2.87
N ARG A 179 2.04 -9.57 -3.01
CA ARG A 179 1.75 -8.63 -1.91
C ARG A 179 0.24 -8.47 -1.78
N HIS A 180 -0.28 -8.69 -0.57
CA HIS A 180 -1.71 -8.50 -0.26
C HIS A 180 -1.96 -7.08 0.25
N ALA A 181 -3.18 -6.59 0.03
CA ALA A 181 -3.56 -5.23 0.45
C ALA A 181 -3.42 -5.04 1.96
N ILE A 182 -3.81 -6.04 2.75
CA ILE A 182 -3.82 -6.03 4.21
C ILE A 182 -3.15 -7.25 4.84
N GLY A 183 -3.10 -8.39 4.15
CA GLY A 183 -2.68 -9.69 4.70
C GLY A 183 -1.19 -10.00 4.60
N GLY A 184 -0.32 -9.03 4.28
CA GLY A 184 1.12 -9.29 4.14
C GLY A 184 1.51 -9.77 2.74
N ALA A 185 2.10 -10.96 2.60
CA ALA A 185 2.51 -11.49 1.31
C ALA A 185 2.44 -13.03 1.25
N SER A 186 2.27 -13.56 0.04
CA SER A 186 2.47 -14.98 -0.27
C SER A 186 3.75 -15.17 -1.06
N VAL A 187 4.61 -16.08 -0.63
CA VAL A 187 5.90 -16.38 -1.27
C VAL A 187 5.83 -17.74 -1.94
N TYR A 188 6.02 -17.78 -3.25
CA TYR A 188 6.01 -18.97 -4.10
C TYR A 188 7.44 -19.30 -4.51
N VAL A 189 7.87 -20.55 -4.30
CA VAL A 189 9.19 -21.05 -4.68
C VAL A 189 9.01 -22.46 -5.25
N GLY A 190 9.33 -22.64 -6.53
CA GLY A 190 9.11 -23.90 -7.24
C GLY A 190 7.65 -24.35 -7.15
N ASP A 191 7.42 -25.65 -7.18
CA ASP A 191 6.09 -26.29 -7.15
C ASP A 191 5.55 -26.51 -5.73
N THR A 192 6.06 -25.78 -4.73
CA THR A 192 5.62 -25.91 -3.34
C THR A 192 4.44 -25.01 -3.03
N LYS A 193 3.65 -25.38 -2.00
CA LYS A 193 2.59 -24.49 -1.51
C LYS A 193 3.17 -23.15 -1.09
N PRO A 194 2.46 -22.03 -1.35
CA PRO A 194 2.92 -20.71 -0.95
C PRO A 194 3.10 -20.61 0.57
N ARG A 195 4.12 -19.90 0.99
CA ARG A 195 4.34 -19.58 2.39
C ARG A 195 3.82 -18.17 2.66
N LEU A 196 2.95 -18.05 3.66
CA LEU A 196 2.36 -16.79 4.05
C LEU A 196 3.29 -16.02 4.97
N VAL A 197 3.42 -14.74 4.72
CA VAL A 197 4.13 -13.77 5.54
C VAL A 197 3.11 -12.76 6.05
N PRO A 198 3.02 -12.52 7.36
CA PRO A 198 2.02 -11.60 7.91
C PRO A 198 2.32 -10.15 7.54
N ALA A 199 1.29 -9.33 7.49
CA ALA A 199 1.45 -7.89 7.68
C ALA A 199 1.68 -7.59 9.17
N TYR A 200 2.18 -6.40 9.47
CA TYR A 200 2.45 -5.96 10.84
C TYR A 200 1.61 -4.73 11.19
N ILE A 201 1.23 -4.63 12.46
CA ILE A 201 0.44 -3.52 12.97
C ILE A 201 1.26 -2.23 12.89
N SER A 202 0.63 -1.17 12.41
CA SER A 202 1.15 0.19 12.34
C SER A 202 0.13 1.15 12.97
N ASP A 203 0.58 2.25 13.53
CA ASP A 203 -0.31 3.27 14.10
C ASP A 203 -1.03 4.07 13.00
N THR A 204 -0.44 4.17 11.81
CA THR A 204 -1.04 4.79 10.63
C THR A 204 -0.84 3.93 9.39
N TRP A 205 -1.66 4.14 8.36
CA TRP A 205 -1.57 3.40 7.09
C TRP A 205 -1.48 4.36 5.90
N PHE A 206 -0.26 4.74 5.57
CA PHE A 206 0.01 5.49 4.34
C PHE A 206 0.49 4.53 3.25
N LYS A 207 -0.39 4.26 2.29
CA LYS A 207 -0.16 3.20 1.28
C LYS A 207 0.65 3.64 0.06
N ILE A 208 0.75 4.96 -0.22
CA ILE A 208 1.54 5.45 -1.36
C ILE A 208 3.01 5.07 -1.13
N GLY A 209 3.57 4.30 -2.07
CA GLY A 209 4.95 3.84 -2.01
C GLY A 209 5.25 2.69 -1.06
N SER A 210 4.25 2.13 -0.36
CA SER A 210 4.47 0.95 0.50
C SER A 210 4.98 -0.26 -0.29
N GLY A 211 4.57 -0.38 -1.55
CA GLY A 211 5.07 -1.38 -2.48
C GLY A 211 6.54 -1.21 -2.82
N ASP A 212 6.95 0.03 -3.08
CA ASP A 212 8.35 0.36 -3.41
C ASP A 212 9.28 0.04 -2.22
N VAL A 213 8.81 0.36 -1.00
CA VAL A 213 9.51 0.04 0.24
C VAL A 213 9.64 -1.47 0.45
N PHE A 214 8.56 -2.23 0.19
CA PHE A 214 8.61 -3.70 0.23
C PHE A 214 9.66 -4.24 -0.72
N CYS A 215 9.61 -3.84 -2.00
CA CYS A 215 10.55 -4.29 -3.03
C CYS A 215 12.00 -3.91 -2.70
N ALA A 216 12.22 -2.71 -2.17
CA ALA A 216 13.54 -2.24 -1.76
C ALA A 216 14.13 -3.08 -0.61
N ALA A 217 13.34 -3.30 0.45
CA ALA A 217 13.73 -4.14 1.56
C ALA A 217 13.95 -5.61 1.12
N PHE A 218 13.04 -6.16 0.32
CA PHE A 218 13.16 -7.52 -0.20
C PHE A 218 14.42 -7.67 -1.07
N ALA A 219 14.73 -6.71 -1.94
CA ALA A 219 15.94 -6.73 -2.76
C ALA A 219 17.21 -6.69 -1.91
N HIS A 220 17.22 -5.91 -0.82
CA HIS A 220 18.33 -5.92 0.13
C HIS A 220 18.47 -7.30 0.80
N TYR A 221 17.41 -7.81 1.43
CA TYR A 221 17.50 -9.03 2.23
C TYR A 221 17.69 -10.29 1.38
N TRP A 222 16.91 -10.47 0.32
CA TRP A 222 17.04 -11.63 -0.57
C TRP A 222 18.22 -11.49 -1.53
N GLY A 223 18.35 -10.31 -2.17
CA GLY A 223 19.37 -10.08 -3.21
C GLY A 223 20.77 -9.96 -2.64
N GLU A 224 21.01 -9.01 -1.75
CA GLU A 224 22.34 -8.71 -1.22
C GLU A 224 22.71 -9.62 -0.05
N ARG A 225 21.78 -9.78 0.94
CA ARG A 225 22.04 -10.57 2.15
C ARG A 225 21.85 -12.07 1.94
N ARG A 226 21.27 -12.48 0.81
CA ARG A 226 21.03 -13.87 0.42
C ARG A 226 20.20 -14.67 1.44
N LEU A 227 19.27 -14.02 2.13
CA LEU A 227 18.35 -14.68 3.04
C LEU A 227 17.35 -15.56 2.26
N ASP A 228 16.76 -16.52 2.97
CA ASP A 228 15.62 -17.28 2.46
C ASP A 228 14.51 -16.32 1.97
N PRO A 229 13.83 -16.61 0.84
CA PRO A 229 12.81 -15.71 0.30
C PRO A 229 11.69 -15.36 1.28
N VAL A 230 11.31 -16.28 2.17
CA VAL A 230 10.25 -16.05 3.17
C VAL A 230 10.74 -15.16 4.29
N GLU A 231 11.97 -15.38 4.77
CA GLU A 231 12.60 -14.51 5.76
C GLU A 231 12.80 -13.10 5.21
N ALA A 232 13.26 -12.97 3.97
CA ALA A 232 13.40 -11.68 3.31
C ALA A 232 12.05 -10.96 3.14
N ALA A 233 10.99 -11.67 2.79
CA ALA A 233 9.64 -11.12 2.68
C ALA A 233 9.07 -10.71 4.04
N ASP A 234 9.36 -11.44 5.13
CA ASP A 234 8.97 -11.06 6.49
C ASP A 234 9.61 -9.73 6.91
N LEU A 235 10.93 -9.60 6.70
CA LEU A 235 11.64 -8.35 6.98
C LEU A 235 11.15 -7.19 6.08
N ALA A 236 10.78 -7.48 4.83
CA ALA A 236 10.18 -6.49 3.94
C ALA A 236 8.79 -6.07 4.43
N SER A 237 7.96 -6.99 4.90
CA SER A 237 6.64 -6.70 5.48
C SER A 237 6.75 -5.83 6.75
N ARG A 238 7.72 -6.13 7.63
CA ARG A 238 8.05 -5.30 8.80
C ARG A 238 8.51 -3.90 8.39
N SER A 239 9.32 -3.81 7.35
CA SER A 239 9.79 -2.52 6.80
C SER A 239 8.64 -1.66 6.28
N VAL A 240 7.62 -2.28 5.67
CA VAL A 240 6.38 -1.60 5.25
C VAL A 240 5.61 -1.05 6.46
N ALA A 241 5.46 -1.82 7.54
CA ALA A 241 4.78 -1.35 8.74
C ALA A 241 5.51 -0.15 9.36
N HIS A 242 6.86 -0.20 9.42
CA HIS A 242 7.67 0.93 9.86
C HIS A 242 7.50 2.18 8.99
N PHE A 243 7.46 2.00 7.66
CA PHE A 243 7.23 3.10 6.73
C PHE A 243 5.82 3.68 6.86
N ASN A 244 4.81 2.83 6.93
CA ASN A 244 3.42 3.26 7.05
C ASN A 244 3.19 4.14 8.27
N ASP A 245 3.97 3.93 9.34
CA ASP A 245 3.90 4.70 10.56
C ASP A 245 4.75 5.99 10.45
N GLY A 246 4.19 7.00 9.78
CA GLY A 246 4.77 8.33 9.64
C GLY A 246 5.79 8.50 8.51
N HIS A 247 5.75 7.66 7.49
CA HIS A 247 6.58 7.74 6.27
C HIS A 247 8.09 7.71 6.53
N ARG A 248 8.50 6.99 7.57
CA ARG A 248 9.89 7.00 8.06
C ARG A 248 10.84 6.33 7.09
N LEU A 249 11.76 7.11 6.54
CA LEU A 249 12.88 6.68 5.70
C LEU A 249 14.16 7.39 6.14
N PRO A 250 15.34 6.79 6.00
CA PRO A 250 15.60 5.42 5.50
C PRO A 250 15.14 4.33 6.46
N LEU A 251 15.06 3.08 5.95
CA LEU A 251 14.68 1.93 6.76
C LEU A 251 15.74 1.65 7.85
N PRO A 252 15.31 1.27 9.04
CA PRO A 252 16.22 0.91 10.13
C PRO A 252 16.81 -0.49 9.92
N ALA A 253 17.82 -0.81 10.70
CA ALA A 253 18.39 -2.16 10.73
C ALA A 253 17.37 -3.19 11.27
N PRO A 254 17.48 -4.49 10.89
CA PRO A 254 16.49 -5.53 11.21
C PRO A 254 16.14 -5.65 12.69
N HIS A 255 17.11 -5.45 13.58
CA HIS A 255 16.88 -5.57 15.03
C HIS A 255 15.87 -4.54 15.56
N ALA A 256 15.75 -3.37 14.94
CA ALA A 256 14.76 -2.34 15.31
C ALA A 256 13.34 -2.69 14.84
N LEU A 257 13.18 -3.65 13.92
CA LEU A 257 11.90 -4.14 13.41
C LEU A 257 11.37 -5.35 14.20
N GLY A 258 12.16 -5.90 15.13
CA GLY A 258 11.83 -7.14 15.82
C GLY A 258 10.63 -7.08 16.77
N ALA A 259 10.31 -5.89 17.28
CA ALA A 259 9.21 -5.67 18.23
C ALA A 259 7.82 -5.50 17.57
N LEU A 260 7.75 -5.46 16.22
CA LEU A 260 6.49 -5.29 15.51
C LEU A 260 5.58 -6.51 15.69
N VAL A 261 4.30 -6.26 15.96
CA VAL A 261 3.28 -7.29 16.19
C VAL A 261 2.62 -7.66 14.86
N PRO A 262 2.58 -8.95 14.49
CA PRO A 262 1.86 -9.38 13.30
C PRO A 262 0.37 -9.07 13.43
N GLN A 263 -0.24 -8.68 12.30
CA GLN A 263 -1.69 -8.55 12.22
C GLN A 263 -2.33 -9.94 12.36
N PRO A 264 -3.56 -10.03 12.92
CA PRO A 264 -4.31 -11.28 12.93
C PRO A 264 -4.56 -11.76 11.49
N ASP A 265 -4.80 -13.07 11.35
CA ASP A 265 -5.13 -13.64 10.03
C ASP A 265 -6.41 -12.99 9.47
N THR A 266 -6.29 -12.45 8.26
CA THR A 266 -7.31 -11.59 7.63
C THR A 266 -8.24 -12.35 6.69
N ALA A 267 -8.26 -13.67 6.73
CA ALA A 267 -9.01 -14.51 5.79
C ALA A 267 -10.53 -14.22 5.76
N HIS A 268 -11.10 -13.66 6.83
CA HIS A 268 -12.52 -13.30 6.91
C HIS A 268 -12.67 -11.97 7.67
N GLY A 269 -13.00 -10.90 6.93
CA GLY A 269 -13.41 -9.63 7.54
C GLY A 269 -14.69 -9.80 8.34
N GLY A 270 -14.80 -9.08 9.48
CA GLY A 270 -16.05 -9.02 10.22
C GLY A 270 -17.11 -8.15 9.52
N ARG A 271 -18.26 -8.01 10.16
CA ARG A 271 -19.32 -7.12 9.70
C ARG A 271 -19.15 -5.74 10.34
N VAL A 272 -18.89 -4.72 9.51
CA VAL A 272 -18.67 -3.34 9.95
C VAL A 272 -19.94 -2.51 9.79
N PHE A 273 -20.39 -1.90 10.88
CA PHE A 273 -21.46 -0.89 10.84
C PHE A 273 -20.86 0.44 10.39
N LEU A 274 -21.30 0.98 9.26
CA LEU A 274 -20.85 2.27 8.72
C LEU A 274 -21.88 3.36 9.03
N SER A 275 -21.50 4.35 9.85
CA SER A 275 -22.32 5.50 10.22
C SER A 275 -21.64 6.81 9.84
N GLY A 276 -22.43 7.77 9.37
CA GLY A 276 -21.93 9.10 9.05
C GLY A 276 -23.05 10.00 8.55
N PRO A 277 -22.82 11.33 8.49
CA PRO A 277 -23.75 12.28 7.92
C PRO A 277 -23.95 12.01 6.42
N ALA A 278 -25.19 12.23 5.93
CA ALA A 278 -25.59 12.01 4.54
C ALA A 278 -26.37 13.18 3.93
N ALA A 279 -26.30 14.36 4.54
CA ALA A 279 -27.07 15.52 4.12
C ALA A 279 -26.57 16.13 2.80
N THR A 280 -25.25 16.15 2.60
CA THR A 280 -24.60 16.77 1.43
C THR A 280 -24.00 15.73 0.49
N LEU A 281 -23.73 16.12 -0.75
CA LEU A 281 -23.08 15.25 -1.73
C LEU A 281 -21.69 14.75 -1.27
N PRO A 282 -20.79 15.58 -0.73
CA PRO A 282 -19.50 15.09 -0.21
C PRO A 282 -19.65 14.04 0.91
N GLN A 283 -20.61 14.22 1.81
CA GLN A 283 -20.88 13.26 2.88
C GLN A 283 -21.36 11.91 2.35
N ARG A 284 -22.26 11.91 1.37
CA ARG A 284 -22.73 10.68 0.71
C ARG A 284 -21.59 10.00 -0.05
N TRP A 285 -20.79 10.79 -0.78
CA TRP A 285 -19.62 10.26 -1.49
C TRP A 285 -18.62 9.61 -0.53
N LEU A 286 -18.37 10.20 0.65
CA LEU A 286 -17.46 9.62 1.64
C LEU A 286 -18.02 8.31 2.22
N LEU A 287 -19.34 8.20 2.44
CA LEU A 287 -19.99 6.95 2.82
C LEU A 287 -19.86 5.88 1.73
N ASP A 288 -20.07 6.24 0.46
CA ASP A 288 -19.88 5.34 -0.67
C ASP A 288 -18.43 4.84 -0.76
N GLN A 289 -17.45 5.74 -0.62
CA GLN A 289 -16.04 5.39 -0.61
C GLN A 289 -15.69 4.44 0.56
N ALA A 290 -16.16 4.75 1.77
CA ALA A 290 -15.91 3.91 2.93
C ALA A 290 -16.52 2.51 2.76
N ARG A 291 -17.75 2.41 2.26
CA ARG A 291 -18.39 1.13 1.96
C ARG A 291 -17.60 0.33 0.93
N TRP A 292 -17.24 0.99 -0.18
CA TRP A 292 -16.53 0.34 -1.28
C TRP A 292 -15.18 -0.23 -0.84
N TRP A 293 -14.40 0.57 -0.11
CA TRP A 293 -13.08 0.14 0.37
C TRP A 293 -13.16 -0.94 1.45
N LEU A 294 -14.07 -0.82 2.42
CA LEU A 294 -14.26 -1.85 3.44
C LEU A 294 -14.67 -3.20 2.81
N THR A 295 -15.56 -3.16 1.81
CA THR A 295 -15.93 -4.36 1.05
C THR A 295 -14.73 -4.93 0.29
N GLY A 296 -13.93 -4.07 -0.35
CA GLY A 296 -12.70 -4.47 -1.03
C GLY A 296 -11.62 -5.06 -0.10
N LEU A 297 -11.63 -4.69 1.18
CA LEU A 297 -10.78 -5.30 2.21
C LEU A 297 -11.33 -6.64 2.73
N GLY A 298 -12.53 -7.05 2.31
CA GLY A 298 -13.16 -8.30 2.73
C GLY A 298 -14.11 -8.18 3.92
N SER A 299 -14.49 -6.97 4.36
CA SER A 299 -15.53 -6.76 5.37
C SER A 299 -16.92 -6.81 4.77
N GLU A 300 -17.88 -7.44 5.46
CA GLU A 300 -19.30 -7.17 5.23
C GLU A 300 -19.65 -5.78 5.79
N VAL A 301 -20.36 -4.96 5.03
CA VAL A 301 -20.68 -3.59 5.46
C VAL A 301 -22.18 -3.41 5.59
N PHE A 302 -22.65 -3.11 6.80
CA PHE A 302 -24.01 -2.64 7.05
C PHE A 302 -24.00 -1.12 7.19
N SER A 303 -24.66 -0.42 6.27
CA SER A 303 -24.76 1.03 6.30
C SER A 303 -26.24 1.45 6.24
N PRO A 304 -26.80 2.04 7.31
CA PRO A 304 -28.20 2.50 7.32
C PRO A 304 -28.54 3.43 6.17
N PHE A 305 -27.60 4.29 5.76
CA PHE A 305 -27.80 5.17 4.61
C PHE A 305 -28.06 4.37 3.31
N HIS A 306 -27.28 3.31 3.06
CA HIS A 306 -27.44 2.50 1.85
C HIS A 306 -28.64 1.56 1.92
N GLU A 307 -28.99 1.07 3.12
CA GLU A 307 -30.13 0.15 3.29
C GLU A 307 -31.48 0.87 3.22
N TYR A 308 -31.56 2.09 3.80
CA TYR A 308 -32.84 2.77 4.00
C TYR A 308 -32.95 4.09 3.21
N GLY A 309 -31.87 4.72 2.82
CA GLY A 309 -31.84 5.99 2.09
C GLY A 309 -32.65 7.09 2.82
N GLU A 310 -33.56 7.78 2.11
CA GLU A 310 -34.39 8.84 2.67
C GLU A 310 -35.35 8.36 3.76
N ARG A 311 -35.60 7.03 3.88
CA ARG A 311 -36.45 6.44 4.91
C ARG A 311 -35.71 6.22 6.25
N LEU A 312 -34.47 6.64 6.37
CA LEU A 312 -33.64 6.43 7.58
C LEU A 312 -34.33 7.01 8.84
N ALA A 313 -35.01 8.16 8.74
CA ALA A 313 -35.68 8.80 9.87
C ALA A 313 -36.77 7.91 10.50
N VAL A 314 -37.46 7.08 9.71
CA VAL A 314 -38.50 6.15 10.18
C VAL A 314 -37.97 4.74 10.41
N SER A 315 -36.71 4.49 10.09
CA SER A 315 -36.04 3.21 10.16
C SER A 315 -34.95 3.16 11.27
N ALA A 316 -34.93 4.13 12.18
CA ALA A 316 -33.91 4.23 13.24
C ALA A 316 -33.85 2.99 14.13
N GLY A 317 -34.99 2.40 14.50
CA GLY A 317 -35.04 1.15 15.27
C GLY A 317 -34.40 -0.04 14.53
N PRO A 318 -34.83 -0.35 13.30
CA PRO A 318 -34.16 -1.36 12.46
C PRO A 318 -32.68 -1.08 12.21
N ALA A 319 -32.29 0.19 11.98
CA ALA A 319 -30.91 0.57 11.81
C ALA A 319 -30.04 0.23 13.04
N LEU A 320 -30.50 0.59 14.23
CA LEU A 320 -29.82 0.25 15.48
C LEU A 320 -29.84 -1.28 15.78
N ALA A 321 -30.91 -1.97 15.36
CA ALA A 321 -30.94 -3.43 15.47
C ALA A 321 -29.84 -4.10 14.64
N GLY A 322 -29.56 -3.60 13.41
CA GLY A 322 -28.50 -4.09 12.56
C GLY A 322 -27.10 -3.95 13.17
N LEU A 323 -26.90 -3.03 14.12
CA LEU A 323 -25.64 -2.86 14.82
C LEU A 323 -25.31 -4.07 15.71
N ARG A 324 -26.30 -4.80 16.21
CA ARG A 324 -26.09 -5.98 17.07
C ARG A 324 -25.40 -7.13 16.35
N ASP A 325 -25.56 -7.18 15.04
CA ASP A 325 -24.93 -8.21 14.19
C ASP A 325 -23.56 -7.76 13.65
N CYS A 326 -23.12 -6.55 14.01
CA CYS A 326 -21.84 -6.00 13.57
C CYS A 326 -20.76 -6.21 14.63
N THR A 327 -19.55 -6.50 14.17
CA THR A 327 -18.37 -6.76 15.01
C THR A 327 -17.53 -5.50 15.23
N ALA A 328 -17.73 -4.45 14.43
CA ALA A 328 -17.12 -3.14 14.61
C ALA A 328 -18.00 -2.02 14.06
N VAL A 329 -17.71 -0.78 14.42
CA VAL A 329 -18.32 0.43 13.86
C VAL A 329 -17.22 1.29 13.26
N LEU A 330 -17.43 1.77 12.01
CA LEU A 330 -16.75 2.93 11.45
C LEU A 330 -17.71 4.12 11.49
N ALA A 331 -17.36 5.13 12.27
CA ALA A 331 -18.12 6.35 12.42
C ALA A 331 -17.39 7.53 11.75
N LEU A 332 -18.03 8.18 10.77
CA LEU A 332 -17.52 9.37 10.12
C LEU A 332 -18.01 10.59 10.90
N ALA A 333 -17.14 11.18 11.73
CA ALA A 333 -17.53 12.20 12.72
C ALA A 333 -17.47 13.64 12.21
N ASP A 334 -16.78 13.89 11.11
CA ASP A 334 -16.71 15.23 10.52
C ASP A 334 -18.10 15.68 10.05
N GLY A 335 -18.47 16.91 10.47
CA GLY A 335 -19.81 17.44 10.21
C GLY A 335 -20.82 17.34 11.39
N GLY A 336 -20.42 16.71 12.51
CA GLY A 336 -21.15 16.78 13.79
C GLY A 336 -22.57 16.19 13.77
N ASP A 337 -22.76 15.03 13.09
CA ASP A 337 -24.09 14.39 12.98
C ASP A 337 -24.56 13.78 14.32
N PRO A 338 -25.74 14.20 14.87
CA PRO A 338 -26.28 13.65 16.10
C PRO A 338 -26.59 12.14 16.01
N GLY A 339 -27.00 11.66 14.83
CA GLY A 339 -27.29 10.25 14.59
C GLY A 339 -26.03 9.39 14.74
N THR A 340 -24.93 9.84 14.15
CA THR A 340 -23.61 9.18 14.27
C THR A 340 -23.14 9.17 15.72
N SER A 341 -23.31 10.29 16.46
CA SER A 341 -22.95 10.34 17.88
C SER A 341 -23.77 9.37 18.73
N ALA A 342 -25.07 9.23 18.43
CA ALA A 342 -25.92 8.24 19.11
C ALA A 342 -25.50 6.79 18.81
N VAL A 343 -25.12 6.49 17.56
CA VAL A 343 -24.58 5.17 17.16
C VAL A 343 -23.30 4.87 17.91
N ILE A 344 -22.37 5.81 18.02
CA ILE A 344 -21.10 5.65 18.77
C ILE A 344 -21.40 5.27 20.23
N GLY A 345 -22.26 6.07 20.90
CA GLY A 345 -22.62 5.81 22.29
C GLY A 345 -23.31 4.46 22.49
N HIS A 346 -24.23 4.10 21.59
CA HIS A 346 -24.93 2.82 21.65
C HIS A 346 -23.98 1.64 21.43
N ALA A 347 -23.13 1.71 20.41
CA ALA A 347 -22.15 0.67 20.11
C ALA A 347 -21.22 0.41 21.30
N ARG A 348 -20.70 1.47 21.91
CA ARG A 348 -19.84 1.32 23.10
C ARG A 348 -20.58 0.76 24.31
N ALA A 349 -21.84 1.12 24.49
CA ALA A 349 -22.69 0.58 25.59
C ALA A 349 -22.95 -0.93 25.45
N VAL A 350 -23.02 -1.44 24.20
CA VAL A 350 -23.20 -2.89 23.94
C VAL A 350 -21.88 -3.65 23.69
N GLY A 351 -20.73 -2.99 23.87
CA GLY A 351 -19.42 -3.61 23.80
C GLY A 351 -18.82 -3.72 22.39
N VAL A 352 -19.45 -3.14 21.38
CA VAL A 352 -18.92 -3.14 20.01
C VAL A 352 -17.80 -2.10 19.88
N PRO A 353 -16.60 -2.46 19.35
CA PRO A 353 -15.52 -1.54 19.12
C PRO A 353 -15.90 -0.47 18.08
N VAL A 354 -15.45 0.75 18.31
CA VAL A 354 -15.74 1.90 17.44
C VAL A 354 -14.45 2.56 16.99
N VAL A 355 -14.30 2.71 15.69
CA VAL A 355 -13.29 3.57 15.05
C VAL A 355 -14.00 4.83 14.56
N VAL A 356 -13.47 5.97 14.96
CA VAL A 356 -14.00 7.29 14.60
C VAL A 356 -13.04 7.96 13.62
N LEU A 357 -13.49 8.19 12.41
CA LEU A 357 -12.80 9.07 11.47
C LEU A 357 -13.12 10.51 11.83
N ALA A 358 -12.10 11.29 12.15
CA ALA A 358 -12.21 12.67 12.59
C ALA A 358 -11.05 13.51 12.04
N GLU A 359 -11.11 13.85 10.76
CA GLU A 359 -10.04 14.58 10.05
C GLU A 359 -9.93 16.02 10.56
N ALA A 360 -11.06 16.73 10.63
CA ALA A 360 -11.14 18.15 10.95
C ALA A 360 -11.64 18.44 12.38
N VAL A 361 -12.19 17.44 13.10
CA VAL A 361 -12.72 17.63 14.46
C VAL A 361 -11.60 17.92 15.44
N ALA A 362 -11.75 18.99 16.25
CA ALA A 362 -10.77 19.37 17.26
C ALA A 362 -10.63 18.27 18.33
N ALA A 363 -9.43 18.13 18.89
CA ALA A 363 -9.19 17.10 19.91
C ALA A 363 -10.05 17.27 21.16
N THR A 364 -10.41 18.51 21.53
CA THR A 364 -11.32 18.84 22.62
C THR A 364 -12.72 18.28 22.42
N ASP A 365 -13.21 18.28 21.18
CA ASP A 365 -14.54 17.82 20.83
C ASP A 365 -14.62 16.29 20.74
N LEU A 366 -13.47 15.64 20.68
CA LEU A 366 -13.33 14.18 20.70
C LEU A 366 -13.15 13.59 22.10
N ALA A 367 -13.12 14.44 23.15
CA ALA A 367 -12.87 13.97 24.52
C ALA A 367 -13.86 12.90 24.98
N MET A 368 -15.15 13.02 24.63
CA MET A 368 -16.17 12.03 24.95
C MET A 368 -15.95 10.72 24.20
N HIS A 369 -15.57 10.76 22.92
CA HIS A 369 -15.27 9.57 22.13
C HIS A 369 -14.05 8.83 22.69
N ALA A 370 -12.97 9.56 23.01
CA ALA A 370 -11.79 9.01 23.66
C ALA A 370 -12.11 8.41 25.05
N GLY A 371 -12.93 9.11 25.85
CA GLY A 371 -13.39 8.62 27.15
C GLY A 371 -14.23 7.36 27.09
N MET A 372 -14.93 7.11 25.98
CA MET A 372 -15.63 5.85 25.70
C MET A 372 -14.73 4.78 25.10
N SER A 373 -13.42 4.97 25.09
CA SER A 373 -12.43 4.06 24.48
C SER A 373 -12.68 3.82 22.98
N CYS A 374 -13.15 4.83 22.24
CA CYS A 374 -13.16 4.78 20.79
C CYS A 374 -11.75 4.97 20.24
N GLU A 375 -11.43 4.28 19.18
CA GLU A 375 -10.19 4.49 18.44
C GLU A 375 -10.35 5.66 17.49
N ILE A 376 -9.53 6.69 17.60
CA ILE A 376 -9.61 7.88 16.77
C ILE A 376 -8.61 7.77 15.62
N ALA A 377 -9.10 7.85 14.38
CA ALA A 377 -8.29 7.95 13.19
C ALA A 377 -8.37 9.36 12.61
N ARG A 378 -7.22 9.89 12.17
CA ARG A 378 -7.10 11.24 11.64
C ARG A 378 -7.05 11.28 10.11
N ASP A 379 -7.06 10.14 9.46
CA ASP A 379 -7.15 10.01 8.02
C ASP A 379 -8.02 8.82 7.62
N PHE A 380 -8.58 8.94 6.43
CA PHE A 380 -9.53 7.98 5.88
C PHE A 380 -8.96 6.57 5.76
N THR A 381 -7.72 6.44 5.26
CA THR A 381 -7.08 5.15 5.04
C THR A 381 -6.87 4.41 6.35
N SER A 382 -6.30 5.08 7.36
CA SER A 382 -6.11 4.50 8.70
C SER A 382 -7.43 4.11 9.34
N ALA A 383 -8.50 4.92 9.18
CA ALA A 383 -9.82 4.59 9.71
C ALA A 383 -10.38 3.30 9.12
N LEU A 384 -10.26 3.11 7.81
CA LEU A 384 -10.73 1.90 7.13
C LEU A 384 -9.99 0.64 7.61
N TYR A 385 -8.65 0.70 7.64
CA TYR A 385 -7.84 -0.44 8.10
C TYR A 385 -8.11 -0.80 9.56
N ARG A 386 -8.21 0.21 10.44
CA ARG A 386 -8.53 -0.01 11.86
C ARG A 386 -9.93 -0.59 12.05
N ALA A 387 -10.92 -0.09 11.31
CA ALA A 387 -12.30 -0.61 11.38
C ALA A 387 -12.38 -2.07 10.89
N HIS A 388 -11.70 -2.38 9.78
CA HIS A 388 -11.60 -3.74 9.26
C HIS A 388 -10.96 -4.67 10.31
N LEU A 389 -9.79 -4.31 10.84
CA LEU A 389 -9.07 -5.10 11.86
C LEU A 389 -9.85 -5.22 13.18
N ALA A 390 -10.57 -4.19 13.60
CA ALA A 390 -11.44 -4.24 14.77
C ALA A 390 -12.60 -5.21 14.56
N GLY A 391 -13.12 -5.31 13.35
CA GLY A 391 -14.19 -6.25 12.98
C GLY A 391 -13.79 -7.72 13.03
N MET A 392 -12.50 -8.01 12.98
CA MET A 392 -11.94 -9.37 12.98
C MET A 392 -11.69 -9.93 14.40
N ARG A 393 -11.80 -9.09 15.42
CA ARG A 393 -11.62 -9.45 16.85
C ARG A 393 -12.97 -9.92 17.41
#